data_1d816b39af5143f1fb088fa06736389b
#
_entry.id   1d816b39af5143f1fb088fa06736389b
#
_cell.length_a   1.000
_cell.length_b   1.000
_cell.length_c   1.000
_cell.angle_alpha   90.00
_cell.angle_beta   90.00
_cell.angle_gamma   90.00
#
_symmetry.space_group_name_H-M   'P 1'
#
loop_
_entity.id
_entity.type
_entity.pdbx_description
1 polymer ?
#
loop_
_entity_poly.entity_id
_entity_poly.type
_entity_poly.pdbx_seq_one_letter_code
_entity_poly.pdbx_strand_id
1 'polypeptide(L)'
;KTTATRTGLASGTALTFEQASTADGFLRILNGSHTIKITANDGKESTSLNATFTKSVTSASVTLTTPLAVDGDITVAILQVSGSIPNDAAFKTEATNNALDDSPVWQDVTAEVRKGTNIVFENQTASAGAAFNFRISVERGASGEGGYIDSVSGAFQ
;
A
#
# COMPACT_ATOMS: atom_id res chain seq x y z
N LYS A 1 2.47 -13.85 -14.15
CA LYS A 1 3.81 -13.82 -14.76
C LYS A 1 4.07 -12.40 -15.24
N THR A 2 5.06 -11.73 -14.68
CA THR A 2 5.50 -10.41 -15.17
C THR A 2 6.62 -10.61 -16.17
N THR A 3 6.57 -9.91 -17.29
CA THR A 3 7.60 -9.98 -18.34
C THR A 3 8.03 -8.57 -18.68
N ALA A 4 9.32 -8.30 -18.60
CA ALA A 4 9.93 -7.08 -19.10
C ALA A 4 10.96 -7.43 -20.19
N THR A 5 10.99 -6.69 -21.27
CA THR A 5 11.94 -6.86 -22.37
C THR A 5 12.81 -5.63 -22.47
N ARG A 6 14.10 -5.83 -22.64
CA ARG A 6 15.09 -4.79 -22.95
C ARG A 6 15.86 -5.18 -24.20
N THR A 7 16.09 -4.23 -25.07
CA THR A 7 16.79 -4.43 -26.32
C THR A 7 18.00 -3.48 -26.43
N GLY A 8 18.94 -3.81 -27.28
CA GLY A 8 20.11 -2.97 -27.54
C GLY A 8 21.09 -2.87 -26.37
N LEU A 9 21.11 -3.86 -25.47
CA LEU A 9 22.06 -3.89 -24.35
C LEU A 9 23.44 -4.29 -24.84
N ALA A 10 24.47 -3.55 -24.43
CA ALA A 10 25.84 -3.94 -24.65
C ALA A 10 26.23 -5.16 -23.82
N SER A 11 27.18 -5.95 -24.28
CA SER A 11 27.73 -7.06 -23.52
C SER A 11 28.29 -6.58 -22.19
N GLY A 12 27.95 -7.29 -21.11
CA GLY A 12 28.39 -6.96 -19.75
C GLY A 12 27.58 -5.85 -19.06
N THR A 13 26.50 -5.34 -19.67
CA THR A 13 25.60 -4.39 -19.01
C THR A 13 24.92 -5.04 -17.82
N ALA A 14 25.14 -4.50 -16.61
CA ALA A 14 24.43 -4.91 -15.42
C ALA A 14 22.99 -4.36 -15.46
N LEU A 15 22.02 -5.19 -15.10
CA LEU A 15 20.62 -4.79 -14.94
C LEU A 15 20.26 -4.77 -13.48
N THR A 16 19.61 -3.69 -13.02
CA THR A 16 18.98 -3.68 -11.71
C THR A 16 17.66 -4.45 -11.74
N PHE A 17 17.14 -4.79 -10.55
CA PHE A 17 15.85 -5.48 -10.46
C PHE A 17 14.71 -4.63 -11.08
N GLU A 18 14.72 -3.34 -10.88
CA GLU A 18 13.75 -2.39 -11.46
C GLU A 18 13.80 -2.34 -12.98
N GLN A 19 14.98 -2.55 -13.57
CA GLN A 19 15.16 -2.64 -15.02
C GLN A 19 14.70 -4.00 -15.58
N ALA A 20 14.77 -5.06 -14.75
CA ALA A 20 14.37 -6.41 -15.11
C ALA A 20 12.89 -6.71 -14.85
N SER A 21 12.21 -5.86 -14.09
CA SER A 21 10.79 -5.98 -13.76
C SER A 21 10.05 -4.65 -13.95
N THR A 22 8.73 -4.67 -13.94
CA THR A 22 7.93 -3.47 -13.73
C THR A 22 7.71 -3.27 -12.24
N ALA A 23 7.63 -2.02 -11.76
CA ALA A 23 7.33 -1.71 -10.36
C ALA A 23 6.03 -2.41 -9.92
N ASP A 24 4.97 -2.32 -10.72
CA ASP A 24 3.70 -3.02 -10.48
C ASP A 24 3.88 -4.54 -10.42
N GLY A 25 4.74 -5.10 -11.25
CA GLY A 25 5.03 -6.52 -11.27
C GLY A 25 5.60 -7.02 -9.96
N PHE A 26 6.55 -6.27 -9.37
CA PHE A 26 7.13 -6.61 -8.07
C PHE A 26 6.12 -6.48 -6.92
N LEU A 27 5.33 -5.40 -6.93
CA LEU A 27 4.31 -5.17 -5.89
C LEU A 27 3.28 -6.30 -5.84
N ARG A 28 2.90 -6.86 -7.00
CA ARG A 28 1.92 -7.94 -7.13
C ARG A 28 2.46 -9.34 -6.80
N ILE A 29 3.77 -9.51 -6.67
CA ILE A 29 4.35 -10.79 -6.24
C ILE A 29 4.02 -11.01 -4.77
N LEU A 30 3.46 -12.17 -4.44
CA LEU A 30 3.20 -12.57 -3.06
C LEU A 30 4.51 -12.74 -2.29
N ASN A 31 4.44 -12.77 -0.96
CA ASN A 31 5.59 -13.15 -0.16
C ASN A 31 5.97 -14.62 -0.40
N GLY A 32 7.24 -14.92 -0.23
CA GLY A 32 7.78 -16.26 -0.42
C GLY A 32 8.94 -16.31 -1.40
N SER A 33 9.37 -17.51 -1.72
CA SER A 33 10.46 -17.77 -2.66
C SER A 33 9.95 -17.70 -4.10
N HIS A 34 10.68 -16.97 -4.94
CA HIS A 34 10.36 -16.79 -6.35
C HIS A 34 11.60 -16.98 -7.21
N THR A 35 11.37 -17.33 -8.48
CA THR A 35 12.44 -17.48 -9.46
C THR A 35 12.27 -16.42 -10.56
N ILE A 36 13.32 -15.67 -10.82
CA ILE A 36 13.46 -14.85 -12.01
C ILE A 36 14.19 -15.67 -13.08
N LYS A 37 13.57 -15.81 -14.24
CA LYS A 37 14.22 -16.33 -15.43
C LYS A 37 14.68 -15.16 -16.29
N ILE A 38 15.97 -15.04 -16.50
CA ILE A 38 16.58 -14.07 -17.39
C ILE A 38 16.97 -14.82 -18.65
N THR A 39 16.52 -14.33 -19.79
CA THR A 39 16.88 -14.90 -21.10
C THR A 39 17.58 -13.83 -21.92
N ALA A 40 18.79 -14.11 -22.34
CA ALA A 40 19.52 -13.32 -23.31
C ALA A 40 19.42 -14.00 -24.70
N ASN A 41 19.20 -13.19 -25.72
CA ASN A 41 19.09 -13.62 -27.10
C ASN A 41 19.85 -12.64 -27.98
N ASP A 42 20.76 -13.13 -28.83
CA ASP A 42 21.56 -12.34 -29.76
C ASP A 42 21.04 -12.40 -31.20
N GLY A 43 19.88 -13.02 -31.39
CA GLY A 43 19.29 -13.26 -32.72
C GLY A 43 19.69 -14.60 -33.35
N LYS A 44 20.65 -15.32 -32.78
CA LYS A 44 21.09 -16.65 -33.23
C LYS A 44 20.87 -17.71 -32.19
N GLU A 45 21.22 -17.39 -30.95
CA GLU A 45 21.10 -18.28 -29.81
C GLU A 45 20.41 -17.63 -28.62
N SER A 46 19.86 -18.45 -27.72
CA SER A 46 19.25 -18.00 -26.47
C SER A 46 19.88 -18.74 -25.29
N THR A 47 20.32 -17.96 -24.33
CA THR A 47 20.80 -18.48 -23.05
C THR A 47 19.89 -18.01 -21.93
N SER A 48 19.58 -18.89 -20.98
CA SER A 48 18.74 -18.57 -19.82
C SER A 48 19.46 -18.83 -18.51
N LEU A 49 19.30 -17.89 -17.58
CA LEU A 49 19.72 -18.00 -16.18
C LEU A 49 18.49 -17.90 -15.29
N ASN A 50 18.43 -18.79 -14.28
CA ASN A 50 17.45 -18.71 -13.23
C ASN A 50 18.13 -18.19 -11.96
N ALA A 51 17.56 -17.15 -11.36
CA ALA A 51 17.97 -16.62 -10.07
C ALA A 51 16.79 -16.71 -9.10
N THR A 52 17.02 -17.14 -7.88
CA THR A 52 15.99 -17.18 -6.83
C THR A 52 16.13 -15.98 -5.92
N PHE A 53 14.98 -15.47 -5.46
CA PHE A 53 14.91 -14.44 -4.42
C PHE A 53 13.71 -14.72 -3.50
N THR A 54 13.77 -14.20 -2.30
CA THR A 54 12.64 -14.28 -1.36
C THR A 54 12.09 -12.88 -1.12
N LYS A 55 10.78 -12.69 -1.40
CA LYS A 55 10.06 -11.48 -0.98
C LYS A 55 9.52 -11.71 0.43
N SER A 56 9.88 -10.82 1.36
CA SER A 56 9.39 -10.86 2.73
C SER A 56 8.99 -9.44 3.14
N VAL A 57 7.71 -9.14 3.02
CA VAL A 57 7.11 -7.88 3.50
C VAL A 57 6.40 -8.20 4.82
N THR A 58 6.82 -7.55 5.90
CA THR A 58 6.28 -7.77 7.24
C THR A 58 5.22 -6.75 7.64
N SER A 59 5.23 -5.58 7.01
CA SER A 59 4.26 -4.51 7.26
C SER A 59 3.99 -3.71 6.00
N ALA A 60 2.85 -3.05 5.97
CA ALA A 60 2.48 -2.10 4.95
C ALA A 60 1.71 -0.94 5.59
N SER A 61 1.82 0.25 5.02
CA SER A 61 1.03 1.40 5.43
C SER A 61 0.59 2.21 4.22
N VAL A 62 -0.55 2.88 4.35
CA VAL A 62 -1.07 3.80 3.34
C VAL A 62 -1.65 5.04 4.04
N THR A 63 -1.40 6.19 3.45
CA THR A 63 -2.00 7.48 3.84
C THR A 63 -2.16 8.34 2.60
N LEU A 64 -3.07 9.30 2.61
CA LEU A 64 -3.17 10.27 1.52
C LEU A 64 -1.99 11.23 1.61
N THR A 65 -1.28 11.39 0.50
CA THR A 65 -0.19 12.37 0.40
C THR A 65 -0.71 13.80 0.51
N THR A 66 -1.92 14.04 -0.05
CA THR A 66 -2.60 15.34 0.03
C THR A 66 -3.91 15.15 0.78
N PRO A 67 -4.10 15.78 1.95
CA PRO A 67 -5.37 15.79 2.65
C PRO A 67 -6.51 16.35 1.80
N LEU A 68 -7.72 15.89 2.05
CA LEU A 68 -8.92 16.35 1.37
C LEU A 68 -9.52 17.54 2.14
N ALA A 69 -9.19 18.76 1.71
CA ALA A 69 -9.69 20.00 2.32
C ALA A 69 -11.13 20.29 1.91
N VAL A 70 -11.90 20.88 2.81
CA VAL A 70 -13.29 21.34 2.59
C VAL A 70 -13.58 22.69 3.25
N ASP A 71 -14.62 23.33 2.77
CA ASP A 71 -15.16 24.57 3.35
C ASP A 71 -16.21 24.19 4.43
N GLY A 72 -15.80 23.98 5.63
CA GLY A 72 -16.70 23.64 6.75
C GLY A 72 -16.15 22.50 7.60
N ASP A 73 -16.77 22.27 8.74
CA ASP A 73 -16.33 21.27 9.69
C ASP A 73 -16.63 19.85 9.20
N ILE A 74 -15.69 18.96 9.41
CA ILE A 74 -15.90 17.52 9.19
C ILE A 74 -16.21 16.88 10.53
N THR A 75 -17.45 16.44 10.72
CA THR A 75 -17.93 15.86 11.98
C THR A 75 -18.09 14.34 11.90
N VAL A 76 -18.40 13.84 10.72
CA VAL A 76 -18.65 12.40 10.48
C VAL A 76 -17.94 11.96 9.22
N ALA A 77 -17.43 10.72 9.26
CA ALA A 77 -16.89 10.04 8.08
C ALA A 77 -17.32 8.57 8.05
N ILE A 78 -17.20 7.96 6.90
CA ILE A 78 -17.20 6.51 6.73
C ILE A 78 -15.99 6.13 5.91
N LEU A 79 -15.29 5.10 6.31
CA LEU A 79 -14.13 4.57 5.61
C LEU A 79 -14.28 3.06 5.45
N GLN A 80 -14.14 2.58 4.23
CA GLN A 80 -14.22 1.18 3.89
C GLN A 80 -12.91 0.71 3.29
N VAL A 81 -12.42 -0.41 3.79
CA VAL A 81 -11.20 -1.07 3.32
C VAL A 81 -11.58 -2.42 2.75
N SER A 82 -11.32 -2.61 1.47
CA SER A 82 -11.56 -3.89 0.78
C SER A 82 -10.25 -4.61 0.56
N GLY A 83 -10.27 -5.93 0.74
CA GLY A 83 -9.11 -6.78 0.58
C GLY A 83 -9.20 -8.04 1.43
N SER A 84 -8.08 -8.68 1.62
CA SER A 84 -7.94 -9.85 2.49
C SER A 84 -6.87 -9.56 3.54
N ILE A 85 -7.27 -9.41 4.78
CA ILE A 85 -6.38 -9.18 5.92
C ILE A 85 -6.46 -10.40 6.82
N PRO A 86 -5.36 -11.15 7.05
CA PRO A 86 -5.35 -12.30 7.94
C PRO A 86 -5.85 -11.93 9.34
N ASN A 87 -6.53 -12.87 10.00
CA ASN A 87 -7.16 -12.62 11.29
C ASN A 87 -6.18 -12.28 12.41
N ASP A 88 -4.96 -12.79 12.32
CA ASP A 88 -3.88 -12.54 13.28
C ASP A 88 -2.99 -11.35 12.93
N ALA A 89 -3.24 -10.70 11.80
CA ALA A 89 -2.53 -9.48 11.43
C ALA A 89 -2.96 -8.31 12.33
N ALA A 90 -1.97 -7.52 12.77
CA ALA A 90 -2.24 -6.26 13.46
C ALA A 90 -2.68 -5.22 12.42
N PHE A 91 -3.98 -4.96 12.38
CA PHE A 91 -4.59 -3.96 11.50
C PHE A 91 -5.03 -2.76 12.33
N LYS A 92 -4.53 -1.59 11.96
CA LYS A 92 -4.88 -0.31 12.60
C LYS A 92 -5.26 0.71 11.54
N THR A 93 -6.34 1.42 11.79
CA THR A 93 -6.80 2.55 10.98
C THR A 93 -7.01 3.76 11.86
N GLU A 94 -6.45 4.89 11.45
CA GLU A 94 -6.63 6.17 12.11
C GLU A 94 -7.13 7.19 11.09
N ALA A 95 -7.98 8.10 11.52
CA ALA A 95 -8.49 9.20 10.70
C ALA A 95 -8.34 10.53 11.43
N THR A 96 -8.28 11.61 10.69
CA THR A 96 -8.27 12.97 11.20
C THR A 96 -9.17 13.88 10.37
N ASN A 97 -9.77 14.87 11.00
CA ASN A 97 -10.58 15.92 10.37
C ASN A 97 -9.88 17.29 10.32
N ASN A 98 -8.68 17.38 10.89
CA ASN A 98 -7.85 18.59 10.93
C ASN A 98 -6.45 18.37 10.35
N ALA A 99 -6.36 17.66 9.24
CA ALA A 99 -5.10 17.23 8.64
C ALA A 99 -4.20 18.36 8.12
N LEU A 100 -4.69 19.61 8.06
CA LEU A 100 -3.90 20.79 7.70
C LEU A 100 -3.25 21.49 8.89
N ASP A 101 -3.63 21.13 10.12
CA ASP A 101 -3.02 21.71 11.31
C ASP A 101 -1.57 21.22 11.47
N ASP A 102 -0.72 22.01 12.11
CA ASP A 102 0.69 21.64 12.36
C ASP A 102 0.82 20.35 13.19
N SER A 103 -0.19 20.05 13.98
CA SER A 103 -0.29 18.84 14.80
C SER A 103 -1.70 18.24 14.69
N PRO A 104 -1.98 17.46 13.62
CA PRO A 104 -3.29 16.85 13.43
C PRO A 104 -3.65 15.87 14.55
N VAL A 105 -4.89 15.88 14.96
CA VAL A 105 -5.43 14.93 15.94
C VAL A 105 -5.86 13.65 15.22
N TRP A 106 -5.14 12.56 15.43
CA TRP A 106 -5.45 11.25 14.86
C TRP A 106 -6.29 10.43 15.84
N GLN A 107 -7.50 10.06 15.40
CA GLN A 107 -8.42 9.20 16.13
C GLN A 107 -8.27 7.76 15.62
N ASP A 108 -8.14 6.78 16.54
CA ASP A 108 -8.21 5.36 16.18
C ASP A 108 -9.66 5.01 15.82
N VAL A 109 -9.87 4.58 14.59
CA VAL A 109 -11.17 4.26 14.01
C VAL A 109 -11.21 2.82 13.49
N THR A 110 -10.32 1.99 13.99
CA THR A 110 -10.18 0.59 13.57
C THR A 110 -11.47 -0.20 13.75
N ALA A 111 -12.18 0.05 14.85
CA ALA A 111 -13.42 -0.66 15.17
C ALA A 111 -14.55 -0.27 14.21
N GLU A 112 -14.68 1.01 13.89
CA GLU A 112 -15.68 1.55 12.97
C GLU A 112 -15.45 1.01 11.55
N VAL A 113 -14.20 1.05 11.09
CA VAL A 113 -13.80 0.51 9.77
C VAL A 113 -14.07 -0.98 9.67
N ARG A 114 -13.74 -1.76 10.70
CA ARG A 114 -14.03 -3.21 10.71
C ARG A 114 -15.53 -3.53 10.69
N LYS A 115 -16.36 -2.68 11.30
CA LYS A 115 -17.82 -2.84 11.35
C LYS A 115 -18.54 -2.19 10.17
N GLY A 116 -17.84 -1.34 9.40
CA GLY A 116 -18.47 -0.54 8.34
C GLY A 116 -19.45 0.49 8.89
N THR A 117 -19.18 1.07 10.06
CA THR A 117 -20.01 2.08 10.72
C THR A 117 -19.41 3.48 10.56
N ASN A 118 -20.24 4.50 10.82
CA ASN A 118 -19.79 5.87 10.82
C ASN A 118 -18.73 6.13 11.88
N ILE A 119 -17.75 6.93 11.52
CA ILE A 119 -16.75 7.55 12.39
C ILE A 119 -17.31 8.89 12.80
N VAL A 120 -17.49 9.12 14.09
CA VAL A 120 -17.82 10.43 14.65
C VAL A 120 -16.55 11.01 15.23
N PHE A 121 -16.11 12.17 14.72
CA PHE A 121 -14.89 12.78 15.21
C PHE A 121 -15.07 13.39 16.58
N GLU A 122 -14.15 13.05 17.49
CA GLU A 122 -14.07 13.64 18.82
C GLU A 122 -13.46 15.05 18.77
N ASN A 123 -12.52 15.27 17.83
CA ASN A 123 -11.92 16.56 17.60
C ASN A 123 -12.92 17.52 16.92
N GLN A 124 -13.10 18.71 17.53
CA GLN A 124 -14.04 19.73 17.07
C GLN A 124 -13.34 21.00 16.56
N THR A 125 -12.01 20.94 16.36
CA THR A 125 -11.22 22.11 15.96
C THR A 125 -10.32 21.80 14.79
N ALA A 126 -10.25 22.75 13.84
CA ALA A 126 -9.37 22.70 12.67
C ALA A 126 -8.81 24.11 12.42
N SER A 127 -7.71 24.44 13.10
CA SER A 127 -7.13 25.80 13.13
C SER A 127 -6.63 26.29 11.76
N ALA A 128 -6.15 25.37 10.93
CA ALA A 128 -5.69 25.64 9.56
C ALA A 128 -6.73 25.30 8.49
N GLY A 129 -7.98 25.02 8.91
CA GLY A 129 -9.06 24.60 8.03
C GLY A 129 -9.32 23.09 8.10
N ALA A 130 -10.57 22.71 7.89
CA ALA A 130 -10.97 21.33 7.94
C ALA A 130 -10.42 20.54 6.74
N ALA A 131 -9.82 19.41 7.02
CA ALA A 131 -9.31 18.49 6.02
C ALA A 131 -9.28 17.05 6.55
N PHE A 132 -9.82 16.17 5.72
CA PHE A 132 -9.81 14.75 6.02
C PHE A 132 -8.51 14.09 5.56
N ASN A 133 -7.97 13.22 6.38
CA ASN A 133 -6.94 12.26 6.00
C ASN A 133 -7.14 10.96 6.80
N PHE A 134 -6.54 9.89 6.30
CA PHE A 134 -6.48 8.62 6.99
C PHE A 134 -5.09 7.99 6.89
N ARG A 135 -4.78 7.11 7.79
CA ARG A 135 -3.63 6.21 7.70
C ARG A 135 -4.04 4.81 8.13
N ILE A 136 -3.61 3.83 7.35
CA ILE A 136 -3.83 2.43 7.61
C ILE A 136 -2.48 1.77 7.76
N SER A 137 -2.30 0.96 8.78
CA SER A 137 -1.13 0.11 8.95
C SER A 137 -1.56 -1.34 9.16
N VAL A 138 -0.81 -2.24 8.55
CA VAL A 138 -0.99 -3.68 8.71
C VAL A 138 0.36 -4.29 8.99
N GLU A 139 0.47 -5.04 10.08
CA GLU A 139 1.64 -5.85 10.38
C GLU A 139 1.25 -7.32 10.31
N ARG A 140 2.16 -8.13 9.77
CA ARG A 140 1.94 -9.57 9.64
C ARG A 140 1.84 -10.23 11.00
N GLY A 141 0.86 -11.10 11.17
CA GLY A 141 0.70 -11.91 12.36
C GLY A 141 1.68 -13.08 12.46
N ALA A 142 1.58 -13.82 13.56
CA ALA A 142 2.46 -14.95 13.86
C ALA A 142 2.33 -16.12 12.87
N SER A 143 1.19 -16.27 12.21
CA SER A 143 0.99 -17.27 11.13
C SER A 143 1.90 -17.04 9.93
N GLY A 144 2.37 -15.80 9.73
CA GLY A 144 3.13 -15.42 8.56
C GLY A 144 2.29 -15.31 7.27
N GLU A 145 0.97 -15.49 7.36
CA GLU A 145 0.08 -15.33 6.21
C GLU A 145 0.18 -13.93 5.61
N GLY A 146 0.17 -13.86 4.30
CA GLY A 146 0.11 -12.60 3.55
C GLY A 146 -1.33 -12.16 3.33
N GLY A 147 -1.52 -10.84 3.23
CA GLY A 147 -2.78 -10.25 2.85
C GLY A 147 -2.57 -9.12 1.85
N TYR A 148 -3.67 -8.48 1.47
CA TYR A 148 -3.65 -7.34 0.56
C TYR A 148 -4.83 -6.42 0.83
N ILE A 149 -4.67 -5.16 0.49
CA ILE A 149 -5.74 -4.18 0.39
C ILE A 149 -5.91 -3.84 -1.09
N ASP A 150 -7.11 -4.05 -1.62
CA ASP A 150 -7.46 -3.74 -3.01
C ASP A 150 -7.85 -2.28 -3.18
N SER A 151 -8.65 -1.78 -2.24
CA SER A 151 -9.15 -0.41 -2.31
C SER A 151 -9.48 0.14 -0.94
N VAL A 152 -9.42 1.46 -0.86
CA VAL A 152 -9.93 2.26 0.26
C VAL A 152 -10.91 3.26 -0.33
N SER A 153 -12.11 3.33 0.22
CA SER A 153 -13.16 4.25 -0.21
C SER A 153 -13.86 4.84 1.02
N GLY A 154 -14.52 5.96 0.85
CA GLY A 154 -15.22 6.61 1.95
C GLY A 154 -15.91 7.89 1.54
N ALA A 155 -16.58 8.50 2.52
CA ALA A 155 -17.20 9.82 2.42
C ALA A 155 -17.10 10.49 3.80
N PHE A 156 -17.23 11.81 3.83
CA PHE A 156 -17.28 12.60 5.05
C PHE A 156 -18.19 13.83 4.87
N GLN A 157 -18.69 14.35 5.99
CA GLN A 157 -19.50 15.56 6.05
C GLN A 157 -19.30 16.31 7.36
#